data_2bfabae907322e5233e1df035c86eb4e
#
_entry.id   2bfabae907322e5233e1df035c86eb4e
#
_cell.length_a   1.000
_cell.length_b   1.000
_cell.length_c   1.000
_cell.angle_alpha   90.00
_cell.angle_beta   90.00
_cell.angle_gamma   90.00
#
_symmetry.space_group_name_H-M   'P 1'
#
loop_
_entity.id
_entity.type
_entity.pdbx_description
1 polymer ?
#
loop_
_entity_poly.entity_id
_entity_poly.type
_entity_poly.pdbx_seq_one_letter_code
_entity_poly.pdbx_strand_id
1 'polypeptide(L)'
;MDILTKEELKENSLEKEKFFEELIYIFKYEGQIRELILDYKFNEKSYMYKTFVNFLLKNKKIFENIKKYDKIIPVPISKKRYKERGYNQSLLIAKEISMQISYETNNNIKLELVNNCLIKTKNIIEQSKLNKEDRQHNIQGVYTLKNGSILTNKSILLIDDIYTTGSTVNECCRVLQQAKPNKIGVLVLAKD
;
A
#
# COMPACT_ATOMS: atom_id res chain seq x y z
N MET A 1 9.86 0.17 -13.02
CA MET A 1 8.51 0.66 -12.77
C MET A 1 7.53 -0.10 -13.62
N ASP A 2 6.51 -0.68 -13.01
CA ASP A 2 5.53 -1.45 -13.77
C ASP A 2 4.15 -1.45 -13.10
N ILE A 3 3.14 -1.89 -13.87
CA ILE A 3 1.78 -2.11 -13.41
C ILE A 3 1.43 -3.53 -13.82
N LEU A 4 1.26 -4.41 -12.83
CA LEU A 4 0.87 -5.80 -13.04
C LEU A 4 -0.63 -5.96 -12.80
N THR A 5 -1.30 -6.62 -13.73
CA THR A 5 -2.72 -6.98 -13.61
C THR A 5 -2.91 -8.16 -12.64
N LYS A 6 -4.17 -8.40 -12.27
CA LYS A 6 -4.54 -9.53 -11.40
C LYS A 6 -4.15 -10.88 -12.01
N GLU A 7 -4.27 -11.02 -13.32
CA GLU A 7 -3.91 -12.23 -14.07
C GLU A 7 -2.41 -12.50 -14.00
N GLU A 8 -1.58 -11.50 -14.32
CA GLU A 8 -0.11 -11.60 -14.24
C GLU A 8 0.41 -11.90 -12.82
N LEU A 9 -0.31 -11.42 -11.79
CA LEU A 9 0.02 -11.71 -10.40
C LEU A 9 -0.34 -13.14 -9.97
N LYS A 10 -1.39 -13.74 -10.56
CA LYS A 10 -1.79 -15.13 -10.25
C LYS A 10 -0.78 -16.14 -10.76
N GLU A 11 -0.21 -15.93 -11.95
CA GLU A 11 0.77 -16.82 -12.55
C GLU A 11 2.05 -16.95 -11.71
N ASN A 12 2.38 -15.92 -10.94
CA ASN A 12 3.63 -15.79 -10.19
C ASN A 12 3.48 -15.93 -8.65
N SER A 13 2.31 -16.36 -8.14
CA SER A 13 2.07 -16.38 -6.69
C SER A 13 1.48 -17.68 -6.17
N LEU A 14 1.89 -18.07 -4.97
CA LEU A 14 1.34 -19.20 -4.21
C LEU A 14 -0.07 -18.89 -3.66
N GLU A 15 -0.48 -17.65 -3.63
CA GLU A 15 -1.83 -17.23 -3.19
C GLU A 15 -2.82 -17.41 -4.34
N LYS A 16 -3.81 -18.28 -4.13
CA LYS A 16 -4.83 -18.62 -5.13
C LYS A 16 -5.81 -17.48 -5.42
N GLU A 17 -6.02 -16.54 -4.48
CA GLU A 17 -7.00 -15.47 -4.60
C GLU A 17 -6.40 -14.09 -4.29
N LYS A 18 -6.56 -13.15 -5.21
CA LYS A 18 -6.18 -11.74 -5.04
C LYS A 18 -7.44 -10.89 -4.91
N PHE A 19 -7.48 -10.03 -3.89
CA PHE A 19 -8.59 -9.12 -3.59
C PHE A 19 -8.38 -7.71 -4.15
N PHE A 20 -7.46 -7.55 -5.11
CA PHE A 20 -7.18 -6.31 -5.84
C PHE A 20 -6.95 -6.62 -7.33
N GLU A 21 -7.08 -5.63 -8.20
CA GLU A 21 -7.06 -5.80 -9.67
C GLU A 21 -5.68 -5.53 -10.28
N GLU A 22 -4.90 -4.63 -9.67
CA GLU A 22 -3.58 -4.27 -10.20
C GLU A 22 -2.59 -3.94 -9.06
N LEU A 23 -1.31 -4.21 -9.31
CA LEU A 23 -0.18 -3.86 -8.45
C LEU A 23 0.74 -2.90 -9.22
N ILE A 24 0.90 -1.70 -8.67
CA ILE A 24 1.82 -0.69 -9.17
C ILE A 24 3.07 -0.72 -8.29
N TYR A 25 4.25 -0.83 -8.88
CA TYR A 25 5.50 -0.75 -8.14
C TYR A 25 6.57 0.04 -8.90
N ILE A 26 7.51 0.64 -8.16
CA ILE A 26 8.53 1.51 -8.73
C ILE A 26 9.83 0.73 -8.96
N PHE A 27 10.24 -0.06 -7.98
CA PHE A 27 11.54 -0.70 -7.93
C PHE A 27 11.43 -2.21 -7.70
N LYS A 28 12.46 -2.96 -8.10
CA LYS A 28 12.72 -4.27 -7.52
C LYS A 28 13.33 -4.10 -6.13
N TYR A 29 12.93 -4.96 -5.18
CA TYR A 29 13.41 -4.91 -3.79
C TYR A 29 14.74 -5.63 -3.64
N GLU A 30 15.79 -5.10 -4.24
CA GLU A 30 17.14 -5.67 -4.25
C GLU A 30 18.22 -4.57 -4.15
N GLY A 31 19.45 -4.96 -3.80
CA GLY A 31 20.62 -4.08 -3.80
C GLY A 31 20.41 -2.77 -3.03
N GLN A 32 20.83 -1.66 -3.61
CA GLN A 32 20.74 -0.32 -3.01
C GLN A 32 19.31 0.11 -2.70
N ILE A 33 18.32 -0.30 -3.50
CA ILE A 33 16.90 0.03 -3.22
C ILE A 33 16.44 -0.59 -1.91
N ARG A 34 16.86 -1.83 -1.63
CA ARG A 34 16.57 -2.49 -0.36
C ARG A 34 17.16 -1.70 0.82
N GLU A 35 18.38 -1.22 0.70
CA GLU A 35 19.04 -0.41 1.74
C GLU A 35 18.33 0.93 1.95
N LEU A 36 18.00 1.64 0.88
CA LEU A 36 17.25 2.90 0.96
C LEU A 36 15.88 2.75 1.64
N ILE A 37 15.17 1.67 1.36
CA ILE A 37 13.87 1.42 2.00
C ILE A 37 14.04 1.00 3.46
N LEU A 38 15.10 0.30 3.83
CA LEU A 38 15.44 0.01 5.23
C LEU A 38 15.80 1.30 5.97
N ASP A 39 16.58 2.18 5.38
CA ASP A 39 16.88 3.50 5.91
C ASP A 39 15.59 4.33 6.15
N TYR A 40 14.69 4.34 5.18
CA TYR A 40 13.37 4.96 5.31
C TYR A 40 12.54 4.38 6.45
N LYS A 41 12.70 3.08 6.76
CA LYS A 41 11.95 2.40 7.83
C LYS A 41 12.54 2.58 9.23
N PHE A 42 13.87 2.65 9.35
CA PHE A 42 14.55 2.43 10.64
C PHE A 42 15.56 3.51 11.02
N ASN A 43 15.99 4.35 10.08
CA ASN A 43 17.10 5.28 10.29
C ASN A 43 16.65 6.76 10.24
N GLU A 44 15.44 7.06 10.74
CA GLU A 44 14.86 8.43 10.84
C GLU A 44 14.84 9.24 9.54
N LYS A 45 15.05 8.58 8.39
CA LYS A 45 15.04 9.22 7.07
C LYS A 45 13.62 9.35 6.51
N SER A 46 12.66 9.78 7.34
CA SER A 46 11.26 9.90 6.95
C SER A 46 11.06 10.77 5.70
N TYR A 47 11.88 11.82 5.51
CA TYR A 47 11.82 12.75 4.38
C TYR A 47 11.96 12.09 3.00
N MET A 48 12.51 10.88 2.92
CA MET A 48 12.70 10.13 1.67
C MET A 48 11.39 9.84 0.92
N TYR A 49 10.23 9.87 1.62
CA TYR A 49 8.94 9.70 0.94
C TYR A 49 8.75 10.70 -0.22
N LYS A 50 9.21 11.94 -0.06
CA LYS A 50 9.13 12.97 -1.11
C LYS A 50 9.89 12.57 -2.37
N THR A 51 11.12 12.07 -2.18
CA THR A 51 11.95 11.60 -3.30
C THR A 51 11.30 10.42 -4.01
N PHE A 52 10.79 9.44 -3.28
CA PHE A 52 10.10 8.29 -3.86
C PHE A 52 8.85 8.70 -4.64
N VAL A 53 8.02 9.59 -4.07
CA VAL A 53 6.78 10.06 -4.73
C VAL A 53 7.11 10.91 -5.96
N ASN A 54 8.09 11.82 -5.89
CA ASN A 54 8.53 12.59 -7.06
C ASN A 54 9.02 11.68 -8.19
N PHE A 55 9.76 10.64 -7.85
CA PHE A 55 10.24 9.68 -8.84
C PHE A 55 9.08 8.89 -9.46
N LEU A 56 8.11 8.46 -8.65
CA LEU A 56 6.90 7.75 -9.06
C LEU A 56 6.06 8.59 -10.02
N LEU A 57 5.77 9.84 -9.67
CA LEU A 57 4.85 10.70 -10.44
C LEU A 57 5.48 11.25 -11.74
N LYS A 58 6.80 11.23 -11.88
CA LYS A 58 7.47 11.50 -13.16
C LYS A 58 7.19 10.42 -14.22
N ASN A 59 6.77 9.22 -13.83
CA ASN A 59 6.34 8.21 -14.78
C ASN A 59 4.91 8.51 -15.25
N LYS A 60 4.77 8.95 -16.50
CA LYS A 60 3.47 9.35 -17.08
C LYS A 60 2.42 8.24 -17.01
N LYS A 61 2.79 6.97 -17.27
CA LYS A 61 1.86 5.82 -17.22
C LYS A 61 1.31 5.64 -15.80
N ILE A 62 2.16 5.72 -14.79
CA ILE A 62 1.75 5.60 -13.38
C ILE A 62 0.92 6.79 -12.95
N PHE A 63 1.33 8.02 -13.30
CA PHE A 63 0.59 9.23 -12.99
C PHE A 63 -0.85 9.17 -13.52
N GLU A 64 -1.02 8.83 -14.82
CA GLU A 64 -2.34 8.68 -15.44
C GLU A 64 -3.16 7.52 -14.86
N ASN A 65 -2.50 6.47 -14.37
CA ASN A 65 -3.19 5.37 -13.70
C ASN A 65 -3.71 5.79 -12.32
N ILE A 66 -2.89 6.47 -11.50
CA ILE A 66 -3.27 6.92 -10.16
C ILE A 66 -4.46 7.88 -10.19
N LYS A 67 -4.57 8.73 -11.20
CA LYS A 67 -5.69 9.68 -11.38
C LYS A 67 -7.06 9.01 -11.52
N LYS A 68 -7.11 7.71 -11.80
CA LYS A 68 -8.37 6.94 -11.94
C LYS A 68 -8.95 6.48 -10.60
N TYR A 69 -8.30 6.80 -9.49
CA TYR A 69 -8.74 6.43 -8.15
C TYR A 69 -9.40 7.61 -7.43
N ASP A 70 -10.42 7.32 -6.63
CA ASP A 70 -11.15 8.31 -5.82
C ASP A 70 -10.52 8.47 -4.43
N LYS A 71 -10.09 7.36 -3.86
CA LYS A 71 -9.60 7.27 -2.47
C LYS A 71 -8.21 6.65 -2.41
N ILE A 72 -7.37 7.19 -1.55
CA ILE A 72 -6.05 6.62 -1.24
C ILE A 72 -5.99 6.24 0.23
N ILE A 73 -5.63 4.98 0.50
CA ILE A 73 -5.66 4.40 1.84
C ILE A 73 -4.27 3.83 2.18
N PRO A 74 -3.61 4.30 3.25
CA PRO A 74 -2.37 3.70 3.69
C PRO A 74 -2.62 2.41 4.48
N VAL A 75 -1.77 1.40 4.30
CA VAL A 75 -1.73 0.24 5.19
C VAL A 75 -1.37 0.70 6.60
N PRO A 76 -2.19 0.39 7.63
CA PRO A 76 -1.90 0.82 8.99
C PRO A 76 -0.81 -0.05 9.63
N ILE A 77 0.07 0.58 10.39
CA ILE A 77 1.08 -0.11 11.21
C ILE A 77 0.58 -0.32 12.65
N SER A 78 1.21 -1.24 13.38
CA SER A 78 0.88 -1.46 14.80
C SER A 78 1.34 -0.29 15.67
N LYS A 79 0.70 -0.09 16.84
CA LYS A 79 1.13 0.90 17.84
C LYS A 79 2.59 0.73 18.25
N LYS A 80 3.07 -0.53 18.35
CA LYS A 80 4.46 -0.85 18.63
C LYS A 80 5.38 -0.26 17.55
N ARG A 81 5.13 -0.59 16.27
CA ARG A 81 5.92 -0.08 15.14
C ARG A 81 5.86 1.45 15.03
N TYR A 82 4.69 2.05 15.34
CA TYR A 82 4.58 3.50 15.35
C TYR A 82 5.48 4.14 16.42
N LYS A 83 5.54 3.55 17.63
CA LYS A 83 6.45 4.01 18.69
C LYS A 83 7.92 3.85 18.34
N GLU A 84 8.28 2.76 17.65
CA GLU A 84 9.66 2.47 17.24
C GLU A 84 10.13 3.39 16.09
N ARG A 85 9.24 3.76 15.17
CA ARG A 85 9.58 4.50 13.94
C ARG A 85 9.23 5.98 13.98
N GLY A 86 8.31 6.37 14.86
CA GLY A 86 7.77 7.73 14.94
C GLY A 86 6.72 8.07 13.87
N TYR A 87 6.57 7.24 12.82
CA TYR A 87 5.67 7.51 11.70
C TYR A 87 5.19 6.22 11.00
N ASN A 88 4.14 6.35 10.20
CA ASN A 88 3.68 5.33 9.27
C ASN A 88 4.17 5.67 7.85
N GLN A 89 5.02 4.82 7.30
CA GLN A 89 5.64 4.98 5.97
C GLN A 89 4.60 5.12 4.87
N SER A 90 3.63 4.20 4.86
CA SER A 90 2.56 4.17 3.86
C SER A 90 1.68 5.41 3.93
N LEU A 91 1.49 5.99 5.15
CA LEU A 91 0.73 7.23 5.33
C LEU A 91 1.47 8.45 4.75
N LEU A 92 2.78 8.55 4.96
CA LEU A 92 3.56 9.65 4.40
C LEU A 92 3.53 9.63 2.87
N ILE A 93 3.69 8.45 2.26
CA ILE A 93 3.61 8.25 0.81
C ILE A 93 2.21 8.61 0.30
N ALA A 94 1.15 8.08 0.94
CA ALA A 94 -0.23 8.33 0.52
C ALA A 94 -0.59 9.82 0.59
N LYS A 95 -0.19 10.51 1.66
CA LYS A 95 -0.42 11.95 1.84
C LYS A 95 0.27 12.76 0.74
N GLU A 96 1.53 12.47 0.46
CA GLU A 96 2.29 13.17 -0.57
C GLU A 96 1.72 12.94 -1.97
N ILE A 97 1.35 11.71 -2.33
CA ILE A 97 0.69 11.41 -3.61
C ILE A 97 -0.60 12.20 -3.74
N SER A 98 -1.48 12.18 -2.71
CA SER A 98 -2.74 12.92 -2.71
C SER A 98 -2.53 14.42 -2.95
N MET A 99 -1.54 15.02 -2.27
CA MET A 99 -1.21 16.44 -2.42
C MET A 99 -0.66 16.76 -3.81
N GLN A 100 0.27 15.97 -4.33
CA GLN A 100 0.88 16.23 -5.63
C GLN A 100 -0.09 16.01 -6.79
N ILE A 101 -0.96 14.99 -6.75
CA ILE A 101 -2.02 14.80 -7.75
C ILE A 101 -2.96 16.02 -7.78
N SER A 102 -3.36 16.53 -6.62
CA SER A 102 -4.19 17.73 -6.53
C SER A 102 -3.50 18.95 -7.14
N TYR A 103 -2.23 19.16 -6.79
CA TYR A 103 -1.41 20.26 -7.30
C TYR A 103 -1.20 20.20 -8.81
N GLU A 104 -0.71 19.07 -9.33
CA GLU A 104 -0.41 18.87 -10.75
C GLU A 104 -1.66 18.94 -11.66
N THR A 105 -2.83 18.69 -11.10
CA THR A 105 -4.11 18.76 -11.84
C THR A 105 -4.88 20.05 -11.56
N ASN A 106 -4.28 21.05 -10.93
CA ASN A 106 -4.93 22.30 -10.54
C ASN A 106 -6.26 22.08 -9.78
N ASN A 107 -6.27 21.10 -8.86
CA ASN A 107 -7.44 20.65 -8.09
C ASN A 107 -8.60 20.07 -8.93
N ASN A 108 -8.40 19.79 -10.22
CA ASN A 108 -9.44 19.15 -11.05
C ASN A 108 -9.66 17.68 -10.68
N ILE A 109 -8.63 17.01 -10.13
CA ILE A 109 -8.70 15.62 -9.65
C ILE A 109 -8.41 15.61 -8.16
N LYS A 110 -9.34 15.03 -7.39
CA LYS A 110 -9.21 14.89 -5.95
C LYS A 110 -9.05 13.41 -5.58
N LEU A 111 -7.82 12.99 -5.33
CA LEU A 111 -7.51 11.70 -4.73
C LEU A 111 -7.55 11.85 -3.20
N GLU A 112 -8.69 11.53 -2.59
CA GLU A 112 -8.93 11.81 -1.18
C GLU A 112 -8.20 10.82 -0.26
N LEU A 113 -7.39 11.33 0.67
CA LEU A 113 -6.71 10.54 1.68
C LEU A 113 -7.70 10.08 2.77
N VAL A 114 -7.84 8.76 2.94
CA VAL A 114 -8.64 8.15 4.01
C VAL A 114 -7.73 7.28 4.88
N ASN A 115 -7.36 7.78 6.05
CA ASN A 115 -6.35 7.13 6.92
C ASN A 115 -6.91 6.50 8.20
N ASN A 116 -8.24 6.50 8.38
CA ASN A 116 -8.92 6.06 9.60
C ASN A 116 -9.97 4.96 9.38
N CYS A 117 -10.14 4.48 8.15
CA CYS A 117 -11.11 3.43 7.83
C CYS A 117 -10.54 2.02 7.99
N LEU A 118 -9.26 1.80 7.69
CA LEU A 118 -8.58 0.52 7.85
C LEU A 118 -7.73 0.54 9.12
N ILE A 119 -7.98 -0.39 10.05
CA ILE A 119 -7.33 -0.39 11.37
C ILE A 119 -6.66 -1.74 11.62
N LYS A 120 -5.42 -1.68 12.10
CA LYS A 120 -4.70 -2.86 12.57
C LYS A 120 -5.06 -3.14 14.03
N THR A 121 -5.82 -4.22 14.29
CA THR A 121 -6.37 -4.54 15.62
C THR A 121 -5.50 -5.50 16.42
N LYS A 122 -4.74 -6.36 15.75
CA LYS A 122 -3.86 -7.33 16.42
C LYS A 122 -2.40 -7.06 16.10
N ASN A 123 -1.54 -7.20 17.10
CA ASN A 123 -0.10 -7.31 16.85
C ASN A 123 0.17 -8.73 16.36
N ILE A 124 0.72 -8.84 15.16
CA ILE A 124 1.31 -10.11 14.71
C ILE A 124 2.51 -10.35 15.63
N ILE A 125 2.52 -11.49 16.31
CA ILE A 125 3.74 -11.92 17.03
C ILE A 125 4.78 -12.13 15.95
N GLU A 126 5.81 -11.29 15.93
CA GLU A 126 6.98 -11.45 15.07
C GLU A 126 7.73 -12.71 15.52
N GLN A 127 7.28 -13.86 15.07
CA GLN A 127 8.12 -15.04 15.09
C GLN A 127 9.03 -14.94 13.87
N SER A 128 10.25 -14.46 14.08
CA SER A 128 11.30 -14.35 13.06
C SER A 128 11.70 -15.69 12.41
N LYS A 129 11.03 -16.79 12.77
CA LYS A 129 11.29 -18.18 12.35
C LYS A 129 10.12 -18.84 11.60
N LEU A 130 9.03 -18.12 11.30
CA LEU A 130 7.88 -18.71 10.61
C LEU A 130 8.15 -18.86 9.10
N ASN A 131 7.85 -20.05 8.56
CA ASN A 131 7.83 -20.36 7.16
C ASN A 131 6.83 -19.49 6.38
N LYS A 132 6.95 -19.44 5.05
CA LYS A 132 6.09 -18.60 4.17
C LYS A 132 4.58 -18.90 4.36
N GLU A 133 4.22 -20.15 4.60
CA GLU A 133 2.83 -20.61 4.83
C GLU A 133 2.26 -20.13 6.18
N ASP A 134 3.05 -20.18 7.24
CA ASP A 134 2.65 -19.70 8.58
C ASP A 134 2.42 -18.18 8.61
N ARG A 135 3.08 -17.42 7.73
CA ARG A 135 2.86 -15.96 7.61
C ARG A 135 1.48 -15.63 7.02
N GLN A 136 0.94 -16.48 6.13
CA GLN A 136 -0.39 -16.29 5.55
C GLN A 136 -1.49 -16.49 6.61
N HIS A 137 -1.40 -17.55 7.41
CA HIS A 137 -2.39 -17.84 8.46
C HIS A 137 -2.37 -16.81 9.60
N ASN A 138 -1.20 -16.24 9.92
CA ASN A 138 -1.05 -15.26 10.99
C ASN A 138 -1.59 -13.85 10.65
N ILE A 139 -1.92 -13.57 9.39
CA ILE A 139 -2.35 -12.24 8.97
C ILE A 139 -3.88 -12.10 8.90
N GLN A 140 -4.62 -13.21 8.86
CA GLN A 140 -6.08 -13.19 8.81
C GLN A 140 -6.68 -12.58 10.09
N GLY A 141 -7.63 -11.65 9.91
CA GLY A 141 -8.31 -10.97 11.01
C GLY A 141 -7.44 -9.98 11.80
N VAL A 142 -6.27 -9.60 11.25
CA VAL A 142 -5.40 -8.59 11.84
C VAL A 142 -5.90 -7.18 11.56
N TYR A 143 -6.69 -7.01 10.50
CA TYR A 143 -7.23 -5.73 10.09
C TYR A 143 -8.75 -5.71 10.19
N THR A 144 -9.33 -4.55 10.47
CA THR A 144 -10.77 -4.31 10.47
C THR A 144 -11.11 -3.04 9.74
N LEU A 145 -12.31 -3.03 9.14
CA LEU A 145 -12.87 -1.86 8.48
C LEU A 145 -13.72 -1.07 9.47
N LYS A 146 -13.52 0.26 9.53
CA LYS A 146 -14.39 1.22 10.19
C LYS A 146 -14.92 2.22 9.17
N ASN A 147 -16.17 2.66 9.34
CA ASN A 147 -16.77 3.68 8.47
C ASN A 147 -16.66 3.34 6.98
N GLY A 148 -16.90 2.08 6.61
CA GLY A 148 -16.74 1.57 5.25
C GLY A 148 -17.65 2.25 4.22
N SER A 149 -18.75 2.88 4.63
CA SER A 149 -19.71 3.54 3.74
C SER A 149 -19.07 4.62 2.85
N ILE A 150 -18.02 5.29 3.31
CA ILE A 150 -17.30 6.31 2.52
C ILE A 150 -16.51 5.72 1.34
N LEU A 151 -16.37 4.40 1.28
CA LEU A 151 -15.63 3.64 0.26
C LEU A 151 -16.57 2.98 -0.74
N THR A 152 -17.88 2.94 -0.47
CA THR A 152 -18.86 2.28 -1.33
C THR A 152 -18.89 2.91 -2.72
N ASN A 153 -18.82 2.08 -3.76
CA ASN A 153 -18.77 2.49 -5.15
C ASN A 153 -17.59 3.44 -5.49
N LYS A 154 -16.49 3.40 -4.71
CA LYS A 154 -15.27 4.18 -4.96
C LYS A 154 -14.15 3.30 -5.48
N SER A 155 -13.29 3.88 -6.32
CA SER A 155 -12.03 3.27 -6.73
C SER A 155 -10.97 3.59 -5.68
N ILE A 156 -10.36 2.55 -5.09
CA ILE A 156 -9.46 2.65 -3.95
C ILE A 156 -8.04 2.31 -4.38
N LEU A 157 -7.07 3.15 -4.01
CA LEU A 157 -5.64 2.89 -4.10
C LEU A 157 -5.07 2.61 -2.71
N LEU A 158 -4.72 1.35 -2.42
CA LEU A 158 -4.06 0.95 -1.18
C LEU A 158 -2.55 1.17 -1.31
N ILE A 159 -1.94 1.80 -0.30
CA ILE A 159 -0.50 2.11 -0.29
C ILE A 159 0.22 1.27 0.75
N ASP A 160 1.30 0.59 0.32
CA ASP A 160 2.28 -0.01 1.24
C ASP A 160 3.71 0.32 0.77
N ASP A 161 4.72 -0.04 1.56
CA ASP A 161 6.11 0.23 1.22
C ASP A 161 6.75 -0.89 0.36
N ILE A 162 6.50 -2.16 0.69
CA ILE A 162 7.11 -3.31 0.00
C ILE A 162 6.07 -4.41 -0.22
N TYR A 163 6.08 -4.97 -1.42
CA TYR A 163 5.37 -6.20 -1.76
C TYR A 163 6.36 -7.36 -1.81
N THR A 164 6.33 -8.24 -0.81
CA THR A 164 7.09 -9.50 -0.80
C THR A 164 6.17 -10.67 -1.16
N THR A 165 5.52 -11.30 -0.19
CA THR A 165 4.52 -12.34 -0.41
C THR A 165 3.17 -11.77 -0.84
N GLY A 166 2.90 -10.50 -0.58
CA GLY A 166 1.62 -9.85 -0.81
C GLY A 166 0.57 -10.09 0.30
N SER A 167 0.86 -10.92 1.30
CA SER A 167 -0.14 -11.31 2.32
C SER A 167 -0.73 -10.12 3.06
N THR A 168 0.08 -9.10 3.41
CA THR A 168 -0.40 -7.88 4.07
C THR A 168 -1.40 -7.12 3.21
N VAL A 169 -1.03 -6.80 1.98
CA VAL A 169 -1.89 -6.02 1.07
C VAL A 169 -3.13 -6.81 0.68
N ASN A 170 -3.00 -8.12 0.48
CA ASN A 170 -4.12 -8.98 0.12
C ASN A 170 -5.16 -9.05 1.24
N GLU A 171 -4.73 -9.20 2.51
CA GLU A 171 -5.65 -9.19 3.66
C GLU A 171 -6.30 -7.80 3.84
N CYS A 172 -5.54 -6.71 3.69
CA CYS A 172 -6.10 -5.37 3.71
C CYS A 172 -7.17 -5.18 2.62
N CYS A 173 -6.89 -5.64 1.39
CA CYS A 173 -7.85 -5.58 0.29
C CYS A 173 -9.08 -6.45 0.56
N ARG A 174 -8.92 -7.66 1.11
CA ARG A 174 -10.04 -8.52 1.53
C ARG A 174 -10.97 -7.81 2.51
N VAL A 175 -10.41 -7.08 3.47
CA VAL A 175 -11.18 -6.30 4.44
C VAL A 175 -11.87 -5.11 3.76
N LEU A 176 -11.20 -4.41 2.85
CA LEU A 176 -11.76 -3.29 2.10
C LEU A 176 -12.90 -3.71 1.17
N GLN A 177 -12.90 -4.93 0.63
CA GLN A 177 -14.01 -5.48 -0.18
C GLN A 177 -15.35 -5.49 0.55
N GLN A 178 -15.36 -5.50 1.90
CA GLN A 178 -16.58 -5.42 2.71
C GLN A 178 -17.35 -4.10 2.47
N ALA A 179 -16.67 -3.04 2.05
CA ALA A 179 -17.28 -1.76 1.69
C ALA A 179 -17.89 -1.73 0.28
N LYS A 180 -17.76 -2.80 -0.50
CA LYS A 180 -18.20 -2.90 -1.91
C LYS A 180 -17.67 -1.74 -2.77
N PRO A 181 -16.34 -1.57 -2.85
CA PRO A 181 -15.74 -0.59 -3.74
C PRO A 181 -15.92 -0.98 -5.21
N ASN A 182 -15.77 -0.02 -6.15
CA ASN A 182 -15.75 -0.32 -7.58
C ASN A 182 -14.53 -1.14 -7.98
N LYS A 183 -13.36 -0.73 -7.49
CA LYS A 183 -12.09 -1.45 -7.68
C LYS A 183 -11.12 -1.15 -6.55
N ILE A 184 -10.15 -2.04 -6.37
CA ILE A 184 -8.99 -1.83 -5.49
C ILE A 184 -7.72 -2.05 -6.31
N GLY A 185 -6.84 -1.06 -6.34
CA GLY A 185 -5.46 -1.19 -6.79
C GLY A 185 -4.50 -1.09 -5.60
N VAL A 186 -3.31 -1.60 -5.78
CA VAL A 186 -2.24 -1.55 -4.78
C VAL A 186 -1.05 -0.82 -5.36
N LEU A 187 -0.45 0.08 -4.59
CA LEU A 187 0.80 0.75 -4.94
C LEU A 187 1.83 0.53 -3.83
N VAL A 188 3.03 0.11 -4.24
CA VAL A 188 4.17 -0.09 -3.36
C VAL A 188 5.42 0.57 -3.94
N LEU A 189 6.40 0.89 -3.08
CA LEU A 189 7.69 1.40 -3.55
C LEU A 189 8.49 0.30 -4.25
N ALA A 190 8.52 -0.90 -3.66
CA ALA A 190 9.28 -1.99 -4.23
C ALA A 190 8.56 -3.35 -4.16
N LYS A 191 8.86 -4.20 -5.15
CA LYS A 191 8.39 -5.59 -5.24
C LYS A 191 9.60 -6.54 -5.22
N ASP A 192 9.50 -7.60 -4.40
CA ASP A 192 10.42 -8.73 -4.36
C ASP A 192 10.15 -9.70 -5.52
#